data_140009d0db6201a50758ca9b7fd05985
#
_entry.id   140009d0db6201a50758ca9b7fd05985
#
_cell.length_a   1.000
_cell.length_b   1.000
_cell.length_c   1.000
_cell.angle_alpha   90.00
_cell.angle_beta   90.00
_cell.angle_gamma   90.00
#
_symmetry.space_group_name_H-M   'P 1'
#
loop_
_entity.id
_entity.type
_entity.pdbx_description
1 polymer ?
#
loop_
_entity_poly.entity_id
_entity_poly.type
_entity_poly.pdbx_seq_one_letter_code
_entity_poly.pdbx_strand_id
1 'polypeptide(L)'
;MRFGIVTADQELYTTRLLYFLKTNLQKPDCIILVRRSLFTRLNGKLNFRSFVSFLKGLNSEGEFSAKKPTIDHLAQFLACQGIDVPDVSLTRACRDEGIPMIITSNIHSIKTCKLLRESELDLLINAGGGIFKPGVIGAIRIGILNAHMGLLPDMRGMNVLEWSIFYERKLGVTVHIIDRGIDTGDILSFKPISIEKGDSISDLRDKTGIANFELFSEVLIDFKTDSLTRRKQSPEMGLQYFVMHPRLRSCVERKLRDMSADKSSIPIN
;
A
#
# COMPACT_ATOMS: atom_id res chain seq x y z
N MET A 1 3.73 14.79 -17.55
CA MET A 1 2.91 13.87 -16.73
C MET A 1 2.62 14.54 -15.40
N ARG A 2 1.34 14.58 -15.02
CA ARG A 2 0.87 15.12 -13.73
C ARG A 2 0.43 13.97 -12.85
N PHE A 3 0.88 13.92 -11.60
CA PHE A 3 0.46 12.86 -10.69
C PHE A 3 0.13 13.37 -9.29
N GLY A 4 -0.77 12.67 -8.62
CA GLY A 4 -1.14 12.93 -7.23
C GLY A 4 -0.92 11.72 -6.33
N ILE A 5 -1.11 11.92 -5.03
CA ILE A 5 -1.10 10.85 -4.03
C ILE A 5 -2.40 10.94 -3.22
N VAL A 6 -3.07 9.82 -3.02
CA VAL A 6 -4.23 9.73 -2.14
C VAL A 6 -3.92 8.90 -0.90
N THR A 7 -4.31 9.43 0.26
CA THR A 7 -4.13 8.76 1.56
C THR A 7 -5.32 9.00 2.49
N ALA A 8 -5.53 8.11 3.44
CA ALA A 8 -6.50 8.28 4.52
C ALA A 8 -5.81 8.28 5.89
N ASP A 9 -5.36 7.11 6.34
CA ASP A 9 -4.81 6.93 7.69
C ASP A 9 -3.28 6.71 7.68
N GLN A 10 -2.60 6.96 6.54
CA GLN A 10 -1.17 6.71 6.31
C GLN A 10 -0.38 8.02 6.10
N GLU A 11 -0.64 9.05 6.92
CA GLU A 11 -0.03 10.37 6.71
C GLU A 11 1.51 10.33 6.78
N LEU A 12 2.11 9.63 7.74
CA LEU A 12 3.57 9.50 7.85
C LEU A 12 4.18 8.78 6.65
N TYR A 13 3.60 7.65 6.23
CA TYR A 13 4.03 6.93 5.04
C TYR A 13 3.95 7.82 3.80
N THR A 14 2.87 8.58 3.67
CA THR A 14 2.65 9.50 2.54
C THR A 14 3.64 10.66 2.55
N THR A 15 3.98 11.21 3.72
CA THR A 15 5.03 12.23 3.85
C THR A 15 6.37 11.70 3.38
N ARG A 16 6.74 10.49 3.81
CA ARG A 16 7.98 9.83 3.38
C ARG A 16 8.00 9.57 1.86
N LEU A 17 6.90 9.07 1.30
CA LEU A 17 6.76 8.85 -0.14
C LEU A 17 6.87 10.16 -0.92
N LEU A 18 6.28 11.26 -0.43
CA LEU A 18 6.40 12.58 -1.04
C LEU A 18 7.87 13.01 -1.15
N TYR A 19 8.63 12.94 -0.05
CA TYR A 19 10.03 13.35 -0.05
C TYR A 19 10.90 12.42 -0.90
N PHE A 20 10.62 11.12 -0.87
CA PHE A 20 11.30 10.15 -1.73
C PHE A 20 11.09 10.47 -3.22
N LEU A 21 9.84 10.67 -3.66
CA LEU A 21 9.53 10.98 -5.05
C LEU A 21 10.03 12.37 -5.47
N LYS A 22 9.95 13.37 -4.57
CA LYS A 22 10.50 14.71 -4.83
C LYS A 22 12.00 14.65 -5.11
N THR A 23 12.75 13.86 -4.36
CA THR A 23 14.21 13.75 -4.50
C THR A 23 14.61 12.94 -5.73
N ASN A 24 13.93 11.83 -5.99
CA ASN A 24 14.32 10.90 -7.06
C ASN A 24 13.67 11.20 -8.42
N LEU A 25 12.59 11.98 -8.44
CA LEU A 25 11.85 12.23 -9.67
C LEU A 25 11.30 13.67 -9.73
N GLN A 26 10.19 13.93 -9.06
CA GLN A 26 9.53 15.23 -8.94
C GLN A 26 8.51 15.19 -7.80
N LYS A 27 8.13 16.35 -7.28
CA LYS A 27 7.04 16.43 -6.32
C LYS A 27 5.68 16.14 -6.96
N PRO A 28 4.71 15.57 -6.23
CA PRO A 28 3.36 15.39 -6.73
C PRO A 28 2.66 16.73 -6.99
N ASP A 29 1.78 16.77 -7.98
CA ASP A 29 1.00 17.96 -8.33
C ASP A 29 -0.14 18.22 -7.33
N CYS A 30 -0.60 17.19 -6.62
CA CYS A 30 -1.67 17.30 -5.64
C CYS A 30 -1.62 16.15 -4.64
N ILE A 31 -2.03 16.40 -3.40
CA ILE A 31 -2.28 15.34 -2.40
C ILE A 31 -3.76 15.36 -1.99
N ILE A 32 -4.37 14.19 -2.01
CA ILE A 32 -5.75 13.99 -1.60
C ILE A 32 -5.75 13.33 -0.22
N LEU A 33 -6.18 14.07 0.81
CA LEU A 33 -6.28 13.57 2.17
C LEU A 33 -7.74 13.27 2.51
N VAL A 34 -8.05 11.97 2.67
CA VAL A 34 -9.38 11.50 3.08
C VAL A 34 -9.46 11.45 4.60
N ARG A 35 -10.02 12.49 5.22
CA ARG A 35 -10.25 12.55 6.67
C ARG A 35 -11.63 12.03 7.00
N ARG A 36 -11.72 10.88 7.62
CA ARG A 36 -12.99 10.39 8.18
C ARG A 36 -13.49 11.36 9.25
N SER A 37 -14.72 11.82 9.15
CA SER A 37 -15.32 12.66 10.20
C SER A 37 -15.33 11.90 11.53
N LEU A 38 -15.27 12.63 12.66
CA LEU A 38 -15.41 12.03 14.00
C LEU A 38 -16.70 11.19 14.12
N PHE A 39 -17.78 11.62 13.45
CA PHE A 39 -19.05 10.92 13.42
C PHE A 39 -18.97 9.58 12.66
N THR A 40 -18.25 9.51 11.55
CA THR A 40 -18.00 8.26 10.81
C THR A 40 -17.02 7.35 11.57
N ARG A 41 -16.09 7.91 12.33
CA ARG A 41 -15.22 7.15 13.25
C ARG A 41 -16.03 6.50 14.39
N LEU A 42 -17.01 7.20 14.93
CA LEU A 42 -17.87 6.70 15.99
C LEU A 42 -18.89 5.68 15.47
N ASN A 43 -19.56 5.94 14.35
CA ASN A 43 -20.50 4.99 13.74
C ASN A 43 -19.80 3.78 13.11
N GLY A 44 -18.61 3.96 12.53
CA GLY A 44 -17.76 2.84 12.09
C GLY A 44 -17.29 1.96 13.25
N LYS A 45 -17.03 2.56 14.44
CA LYS A 45 -16.75 1.80 15.66
C LYS A 45 -18.00 1.11 16.24
N LEU A 46 -19.20 1.64 16.05
CA LEU A 46 -20.45 1.02 16.51
C LEU A 46 -20.86 -0.17 15.62
N ASN A 47 -20.77 -0.04 14.30
CA ASN A 47 -21.00 -1.18 13.38
C ASN A 47 -19.83 -2.18 13.38
N PHE A 48 -18.63 -1.71 13.59
CA PHE A 48 -17.44 -2.55 13.79
C PHE A 48 -17.41 -3.19 15.18
N ARG A 49 -18.02 -2.56 16.22
CA ARG A 49 -18.19 -3.19 17.54
C ARG A 49 -19.18 -4.35 17.53
N SER A 50 -20.26 -4.32 16.76
CA SER A 50 -21.14 -5.48 16.63
C SER A 50 -20.48 -6.60 15.82
N PHE A 51 -19.69 -6.27 14.79
CA PHE A 51 -18.87 -7.22 14.06
C PHE A 51 -17.64 -7.68 14.87
N VAL A 52 -16.96 -6.78 15.58
CA VAL A 52 -15.86 -7.10 16.51
C VAL A 52 -16.37 -7.77 17.79
N SER A 53 -17.61 -7.52 18.24
CA SER A 53 -18.23 -8.25 19.34
C SER A 53 -18.63 -9.67 18.92
N PHE A 54 -19.08 -9.86 17.69
CA PHE A 54 -19.24 -11.18 17.09
C PHE A 54 -17.89 -11.89 16.94
N LEU A 55 -16.82 -11.18 16.51
CA LEU A 55 -15.46 -11.71 16.48
C LEU A 55 -14.78 -11.82 17.85
N LYS A 56 -15.17 -10.99 18.84
CA LYS A 56 -14.69 -11.10 20.24
C LYS A 56 -15.36 -12.26 20.99
N GLY A 57 -16.55 -12.68 20.58
CA GLY A 57 -17.13 -13.96 21.02
C GLY A 57 -16.31 -15.17 20.55
N LEU A 58 -15.40 -14.96 19.58
CA LEU A 58 -14.42 -15.94 19.09
C LEU A 58 -13.00 -15.69 19.66
N ASN A 59 -12.79 -14.62 20.41
CA ASN A 59 -11.48 -14.18 20.94
C ASN A 59 -11.53 -13.99 22.46
N SER A 60 -11.65 -15.07 23.19
CA SER A 60 -11.03 -15.16 24.49
C SER A 60 -9.62 -15.70 24.27
N GLU A 61 -8.62 -14.83 24.44
CA GLU A 61 -7.17 -15.02 24.49
C GLU A 61 -6.39 -14.39 23.33
N GLY A 62 -5.65 -13.35 23.69
CA GLY A 62 -4.51 -12.81 22.94
C GLY A 62 -4.71 -11.44 22.32
N GLU A 63 -4.63 -10.38 23.13
CA GLU A 63 -4.19 -9.09 22.63
C GLU A 63 -2.77 -9.23 22.06
N PHE A 64 -2.68 -9.36 20.76
CA PHE A 64 -1.39 -9.27 20.08
C PHE A 64 -1.00 -7.79 20.07
N SER A 65 -0.32 -7.36 21.13
CA SER A 65 0.48 -6.14 21.11
C SER A 65 1.61 -6.40 20.11
N ALA A 66 1.44 -5.93 18.87
CA ALA A 66 2.56 -5.80 17.97
C ALA A 66 3.59 -4.92 18.71
N LYS A 67 4.68 -5.51 19.22
CA LYS A 67 5.83 -4.72 19.68
C LYS A 67 6.15 -3.77 18.54
N LYS A 68 6.17 -2.46 18.83
CA LYS A 68 6.68 -1.47 17.86
C LYS A 68 8.01 -2.01 17.36
N PRO A 69 8.23 -2.05 16.04
CA PRO A 69 9.53 -2.45 15.52
C PRO A 69 10.59 -1.61 16.21
N THR A 70 11.62 -2.24 16.72
CA THR A 70 12.73 -1.57 17.43
C THR A 70 13.51 -0.66 16.48
N ILE A 71 13.33 -0.86 15.17
CA ILE A 71 14.03 -0.18 14.08
C ILE A 71 12.98 0.24 13.04
N ASP A 72 13.01 1.49 12.60
CA ASP A 72 12.22 2.01 11.49
C ASP A 72 13.03 1.88 10.20
N HIS A 73 12.94 0.72 9.56
CA HIS A 73 13.71 0.40 8.34
C HIS A 73 13.43 1.36 7.19
N LEU A 74 12.20 1.87 7.07
CA LEU A 74 11.86 2.83 6.03
C LEU A 74 12.54 4.19 6.29
N ALA A 75 12.60 4.65 7.54
CA ALA A 75 13.33 5.86 7.89
C ALA A 75 14.84 5.69 7.65
N GLN A 76 15.40 4.53 8.02
CA GLN A 76 16.82 4.24 7.74
C GLN A 76 17.11 4.20 6.23
N PHE A 77 16.25 3.57 5.44
CA PHE A 77 16.40 3.54 3.99
C PHE A 77 16.45 4.95 3.40
N LEU A 78 15.53 5.84 3.81
CA LEU A 78 15.50 7.22 3.35
C LEU A 78 16.76 7.99 3.76
N ALA A 79 17.21 7.83 5.00
CA ALA A 79 18.44 8.44 5.49
C ALA A 79 19.68 7.96 4.71
N CYS A 80 19.78 6.66 4.40
CA CYS A 80 20.85 6.11 3.56
C CYS A 80 20.85 6.68 2.14
N GLN A 81 19.68 7.09 1.62
CA GLN A 81 19.56 7.78 0.33
C GLN A 81 19.82 9.30 0.45
N GLY A 82 20.19 9.80 1.62
CA GLY A 82 20.37 11.23 1.85
C GLY A 82 19.06 12.03 1.85
N ILE A 83 17.92 11.36 2.05
CA ILE A 83 16.60 11.99 2.06
C ILE A 83 16.22 12.32 3.48
N ASP A 84 16.24 13.61 3.82
CA ASP A 84 15.75 14.13 5.09
C ASP A 84 14.24 14.36 5.02
N VAL A 85 13.51 13.68 5.91
CA VAL A 85 12.05 13.80 6.01
C VAL A 85 11.75 14.54 7.31
N PRO A 86 11.24 15.78 7.25
CA PRO A 86 10.97 16.56 8.46
C PRO A 86 9.86 15.89 9.29
N ASP A 87 10.02 15.97 10.61
CA ASP A 87 9.01 15.48 11.57
C ASP A 87 7.86 16.49 11.69
N VAL A 88 7.05 16.56 10.64
CA VAL A 88 5.88 17.44 10.57
C VAL A 88 4.67 16.68 10.03
N SER A 89 3.47 17.23 10.24
CA SER A 89 2.26 16.65 9.65
C SER A 89 2.30 16.74 8.11
N LEU A 90 1.63 15.81 7.44
CA LEU A 90 1.48 15.83 5.97
C LEU A 90 0.95 17.18 5.46
N THR A 91 -0.02 17.77 6.17
CA THR A 91 -0.58 19.08 5.82
C THR A 91 0.49 20.18 5.90
N ARG A 92 1.40 20.13 6.87
CA ARG A 92 2.50 21.08 7.00
C ARG A 92 3.53 20.85 5.90
N ALA A 93 3.93 19.60 5.66
CA ALA A 93 4.85 19.25 4.58
C ALA A 93 4.34 19.74 3.21
N CYS A 94 3.07 19.51 2.90
CA CYS A 94 2.48 20.01 1.64
C CYS A 94 2.52 21.54 1.52
N ARG A 95 2.24 22.25 2.61
CA ARG A 95 2.32 23.71 2.63
C ARG A 95 3.74 24.22 2.37
N ASP A 96 4.72 23.66 3.06
CA ASP A 96 6.12 24.05 2.97
C ASP A 96 6.69 23.74 1.57
N GLU A 97 6.20 22.68 0.92
CA GLU A 97 6.56 22.30 -0.45
C GLU A 97 5.70 22.97 -1.54
N GLY A 98 4.71 23.77 -1.17
CA GLY A 98 3.80 24.40 -2.11
C GLY A 98 2.95 23.40 -2.90
N ILE A 99 2.58 22.26 -2.31
CA ILE A 99 1.76 21.22 -2.95
C ILE A 99 0.29 21.44 -2.61
N PRO A 100 -0.59 21.60 -3.61
CA PRO A 100 -2.03 21.71 -3.39
C PRO A 100 -2.60 20.47 -2.70
N MET A 101 -3.58 20.67 -1.81
CA MET A 101 -4.27 19.58 -1.13
C MET A 101 -5.77 19.62 -1.35
N ILE A 102 -6.35 18.47 -1.64
CA ILE A 102 -7.80 18.22 -1.56
C ILE A 102 -8.08 17.46 -0.26
N ILE A 103 -8.71 18.12 0.71
CA ILE A 103 -9.13 17.49 1.96
C ILE A 103 -10.62 17.16 1.84
N THR A 104 -10.97 15.89 2.02
CA THR A 104 -12.35 15.41 1.90
C THR A 104 -12.66 14.37 2.97
N SER A 105 -13.92 14.28 3.38
CA SER A 105 -14.42 13.18 4.23
C SER A 105 -14.91 11.98 3.40
N ASN A 106 -15.14 12.18 2.10
CA ASN A 106 -15.65 11.15 1.21
C ASN A 106 -15.09 11.35 -0.21
N ILE A 107 -14.11 10.51 -0.56
CA ILE A 107 -13.49 10.55 -1.89
C ILE A 107 -14.47 10.25 -3.02
N HIS A 108 -15.57 9.55 -2.73
CA HIS A 108 -16.60 9.17 -3.70
C HIS A 108 -17.69 10.22 -3.89
N SER A 109 -17.63 11.36 -3.19
CA SER A 109 -18.61 12.42 -3.34
C SER A 109 -18.52 13.05 -4.73
N ILE A 110 -19.66 13.49 -5.27
CA ILE A 110 -19.74 14.19 -6.56
C ILE A 110 -18.77 15.38 -6.59
N LYS A 111 -18.72 16.15 -5.47
CA LYS A 111 -17.81 17.28 -5.32
C LYS A 111 -16.35 16.86 -5.44
N THR A 112 -15.94 15.80 -4.75
CA THR A 112 -14.54 15.33 -4.80
C THR A 112 -14.20 14.78 -6.18
N CYS A 113 -15.08 13.98 -6.79
CA CYS A 113 -14.87 13.48 -8.15
C CYS A 113 -14.76 14.62 -9.18
N LYS A 114 -15.50 15.74 -9.00
CA LYS A 114 -15.36 16.92 -9.83
C LYS A 114 -13.98 17.57 -9.66
N LEU A 115 -13.54 17.80 -8.42
CA LEU A 115 -12.20 18.35 -8.12
C LEU A 115 -11.07 17.46 -8.68
N LEU A 116 -11.21 16.14 -8.61
CA LEU A 116 -10.24 15.22 -9.20
C LEU A 116 -10.16 15.36 -10.73
N ARG A 117 -11.28 15.51 -11.43
CA ARG A 117 -11.27 15.76 -12.88
C ARG A 117 -10.63 17.10 -13.21
N GLU A 118 -10.98 18.16 -12.45
CA GLU A 118 -10.43 19.51 -12.63
C GLU A 118 -8.93 19.58 -12.32
N SER A 119 -8.40 18.65 -11.51
CA SER A 119 -6.95 18.57 -11.23
C SER A 119 -6.14 18.03 -12.42
N GLU A 120 -6.79 17.44 -13.43
CA GLU A 120 -6.19 16.91 -14.66
C GLU A 120 -4.98 15.98 -14.40
N LEU A 121 -5.06 15.14 -13.34
CA LEU A 121 -4.03 14.18 -13.02
C LEU A 121 -4.02 13.04 -14.06
N ASP A 122 -2.83 12.73 -14.55
CA ASP A 122 -2.61 11.55 -15.39
C ASP A 122 -2.67 10.28 -14.54
N LEU A 123 -1.99 10.32 -13.39
CA LEU A 123 -1.88 9.19 -12.45
C LEU A 123 -2.20 9.62 -11.02
N LEU A 124 -2.75 8.68 -10.25
CA LEU A 124 -2.97 8.83 -8.81
C LEU A 124 -2.35 7.65 -8.07
N ILE A 125 -1.39 7.89 -7.18
CA ILE A 125 -0.80 6.85 -6.34
C ILE A 125 -1.71 6.60 -5.14
N ASN A 126 -2.09 5.34 -4.92
CA ASN A 126 -2.79 4.90 -3.72
C ASN A 126 -1.83 4.65 -2.56
N ALA A 127 -1.76 5.57 -1.62
CA ALA A 127 -1.00 5.44 -0.37
C ALA A 127 -1.95 5.21 0.83
N GLY A 128 -2.87 4.22 0.71
CA GLY A 128 -3.84 3.90 1.75
C GLY A 128 -5.17 4.64 1.63
N GLY A 129 -5.57 5.05 0.42
CA GLY A 129 -6.87 5.70 0.15
C GLY A 129 -8.09 4.76 0.21
N GLY A 130 -7.87 3.45 0.27
CA GLY A 130 -8.91 2.43 0.35
C GLY A 130 -9.40 1.91 -1.01
N ILE A 131 -10.66 1.48 -1.08
CA ILE A 131 -11.27 0.95 -2.31
C ILE A 131 -11.88 2.11 -3.10
N PHE A 132 -11.64 2.16 -4.40
CA PHE A 132 -12.15 3.21 -5.28
C PHE A 132 -13.35 2.73 -6.11
N LYS A 133 -14.40 3.55 -6.15
CA LYS A 133 -15.57 3.33 -7.00
C LYS A 133 -15.34 3.89 -8.40
N PRO A 134 -16.12 3.44 -9.42
CA PRO A 134 -15.93 3.86 -10.81
C PRO A 134 -15.86 5.38 -11.04
N GLY A 135 -16.57 6.18 -10.24
CA GLY A 135 -16.54 7.64 -10.34
C GLY A 135 -15.19 8.27 -10.02
N VAL A 136 -14.42 7.67 -9.10
CA VAL A 136 -13.05 8.10 -8.76
C VAL A 136 -12.08 7.55 -9.79
N ILE A 137 -12.21 6.26 -10.16
CA ILE A 137 -11.35 5.63 -11.17
C ILE A 137 -11.42 6.41 -12.49
N GLY A 138 -12.63 6.74 -12.96
CA GLY A 138 -12.84 7.50 -14.19
C GLY A 138 -12.57 9.02 -14.07
N ALA A 139 -12.16 9.51 -12.91
CA ALA A 139 -11.74 10.89 -12.74
C ALA A 139 -10.24 11.11 -13.01
N ILE A 140 -9.46 10.06 -13.09
CA ILE A 140 -8.02 10.08 -13.35
C ILE A 140 -7.78 9.64 -14.80
N ARG A 141 -6.97 10.38 -15.56
CA ARG A 141 -6.86 10.23 -17.02
C ARG A 141 -6.31 8.87 -17.46
N ILE A 142 -5.27 8.37 -16.80
CA ILE A 142 -4.61 7.10 -17.14
C ILE A 142 -4.99 6.02 -16.14
N GLY A 143 -4.97 6.32 -14.84
CA GLY A 143 -5.40 5.39 -13.80
C GLY A 143 -4.83 5.64 -12.42
N ILE A 144 -5.23 4.78 -11.49
CA ILE A 144 -4.78 4.80 -10.11
C ILE A 144 -3.78 3.66 -9.92
N LEU A 145 -2.57 3.98 -9.45
CA LEU A 145 -1.52 3.01 -9.15
C LEU A 145 -1.70 2.46 -7.74
N ASN A 146 -1.63 1.15 -7.62
CA ASN A 146 -1.59 0.47 -6.32
C ASN A 146 -0.36 -0.42 -6.22
N ALA A 147 0.36 -0.33 -5.11
CA ALA A 147 1.41 -1.28 -4.75
C ALA A 147 0.81 -2.36 -3.85
N HIS A 148 0.73 -3.56 -4.37
CA HIS A 148 0.13 -4.73 -3.74
C HIS A 148 1.22 -5.66 -3.20
N MET A 149 1.12 -6.07 -1.92
CA MET A 149 2.16 -6.88 -1.23
C MET A 149 2.08 -8.37 -1.57
N GLY A 150 1.93 -8.69 -2.86
CA GLY A 150 1.85 -10.06 -3.37
C GLY A 150 2.16 -10.15 -4.85
N LEU A 151 2.44 -11.36 -5.31
CA LEU A 151 2.62 -11.64 -6.73
C LEU A 151 1.25 -11.75 -7.40
N LEU A 152 0.94 -10.78 -8.27
CA LEU A 152 -0.25 -10.84 -9.13
C LEU A 152 0.04 -11.60 -10.44
N PRO A 153 -0.93 -12.34 -10.95
CA PRO A 153 -2.34 -12.49 -10.53
C PRO A 153 -2.58 -13.48 -9.41
N ASP A 154 -1.59 -14.23 -8.93
CA ASP A 154 -1.76 -15.43 -8.09
C ASP A 154 -2.31 -15.11 -6.70
N MET A 155 -1.90 -13.99 -6.12
CA MET A 155 -2.15 -13.62 -4.73
C MET A 155 -2.89 -12.29 -4.65
N ARG A 156 -4.22 -12.27 -4.81
CA ARG A 156 -5.07 -11.06 -4.72
C ARG A 156 -5.68 -10.90 -3.33
N GLY A 157 -6.04 -9.69 -2.93
CA GLY A 157 -6.83 -9.40 -1.75
C GLY A 157 -6.02 -9.02 -0.51
N MET A 158 -6.38 -9.57 0.64
CA MET A 158 -5.87 -9.11 1.95
C MET A 158 -4.89 -10.10 2.58
N ASN A 159 -3.97 -9.58 3.41
CA ASN A 159 -2.94 -10.35 4.10
C ASN A 159 -2.11 -11.25 3.16
N VAL A 160 -1.93 -10.83 1.93
CA VAL A 160 -1.28 -11.64 0.90
C VAL A 160 0.19 -11.94 1.21
N LEU A 161 0.87 -11.09 1.97
CA LEU A 161 2.20 -11.37 2.50
C LEU A 161 2.18 -12.62 3.39
N GLU A 162 1.27 -12.67 4.36
CA GLU A 162 1.09 -13.81 5.25
C GLU A 162 0.61 -15.06 4.49
N TRP A 163 -0.30 -14.89 3.54
CA TRP A 163 -0.75 -16.00 2.71
C TRP A 163 0.37 -16.55 1.81
N SER A 164 1.24 -15.68 1.29
CA SER A 164 2.40 -16.10 0.50
C SER A 164 3.38 -16.93 1.34
N ILE A 165 3.66 -16.53 2.59
CA ILE A 165 4.48 -17.33 3.52
C ILE A 165 3.80 -18.66 3.83
N PHE A 166 2.47 -18.64 4.09
CA PHE A 166 1.71 -19.84 4.41
C PHE A 166 1.79 -20.89 3.30
N TYR A 167 1.70 -20.46 2.05
CA TYR A 167 1.75 -21.33 0.87
C TYR A 167 3.14 -21.44 0.22
N GLU A 168 4.20 -20.90 0.85
CA GLU A 168 5.58 -20.89 0.32
C GLU A 168 5.67 -20.32 -1.10
N ARG A 169 4.93 -19.25 -1.34
CA ARG A 169 4.96 -18.52 -2.61
C ARG A 169 6.02 -17.42 -2.59
N LYS A 170 6.44 -16.98 -3.77
CA LYS A 170 7.34 -15.81 -3.92
C LYS A 170 6.75 -14.60 -3.21
N LEU A 171 7.59 -13.94 -2.40
CA LEU A 171 7.24 -12.67 -1.77
C LEU A 171 7.64 -11.51 -2.69
N GLY A 172 6.88 -10.45 -2.63
CA GLY A 172 7.22 -9.23 -3.36
C GLY A 172 6.07 -8.25 -3.41
N VAL A 173 6.30 -7.19 -4.16
CA VAL A 173 5.33 -6.13 -4.42
C VAL A 173 5.01 -6.11 -5.90
N THR A 174 3.75 -6.00 -6.24
CA THR A 174 3.29 -5.77 -7.61
C THR A 174 2.65 -4.40 -7.71
N VAL A 175 3.13 -3.53 -8.59
CA VAL A 175 2.42 -2.30 -8.96
C VAL A 175 1.48 -2.60 -10.12
N HIS A 176 0.22 -2.24 -9.94
CA HIS A 176 -0.83 -2.43 -10.94
C HIS A 176 -1.76 -1.22 -11.01
N ILE A 177 -2.51 -1.10 -12.10
CA ILE A 177 -3.60 -0.12 -12.22
C ILE A 177 -4.83 -0.65 -11.50
N ILE A 178 -5.51 0.20 -10.73
CA ILE A 178 -6.78 -0.17 -10.09
C ILE A 178 -7.89 -0.15 -11.13
N ASP A 179 -8.63 -1.25 -11.21
CA ASP A 179 -9.88 -1.40 -11.95
C ASP A 179 -11.09 -1.60 -11.04
N ARG A 180 -12.17 -2.21 -11.54
CA ARG A 180 -13.39 -2.47 -10.75
C ARG A 180 -13.29 -3.69 -9.84
N GLY A 181 -12.34 -4.59 -10.10
CA GLY A 181 -12.13 -5.80 -9.31
C GLY A 181 -11.15 -5.58 -8.15
N ILE A 182 -10.91 -6.62 -7.38
CA ILE A 182 -9.93 -6.60 -6.31
C ILE A 182 -8.60 -7.11 -6.87
N ASP A 183 -7.65 -6.18 -7.03
CA ASP A 183 -6.29 -6.42 -7.53
C ASP A 183 -6.26 -7.14 -8.90
N THR A 184 -7.20 -6.79 -9.79
CA THR A 184 -7.39 -7.43 -11.10
C THR A 184 -6.88 -6.60 -12.27
N GLY A 185 -6.53 -5.34 -12.06
CA GLY A 185 -6.10 -4.45 -13.13
C GLY A 185 -4.70 -4.75 -13.67
N ASP A 186 -4.34 -4.10 -14.77
CA ASP A 186 -3.11 -4.35 -15.50
C ASP A 186 -1.87 -4.25 -14.61
N ILE A 187 -1.02 -5.27 -14.61
CA ILE A 187 0.26 -5.30 -13.91
C ILE A 187 1.27 -4.45 -14.68
N LEU A 188 1.99 -3.58 -13.95
CA LEU A 188 3.00 -2.68 -14.49
C LEU A 188 4.42 -3.13 -14.15
N SER A 189 4.65 -3.52 -12.90
CA SER A 189 5.96 -3.96 -12.43
C SER A 189 5.83 -4.87 -11.21
N PHE A 190 6.87 -5.65 -10.94
CA PHE A 190 6.99 -6.53 -9.77
C PHE A 190 8.40 -6.50 -9.22
N LYS A 191 8.53 -6.39 -7.89
CA LYS A 191 9.81 -6.45 -7.18
C LYS A 191 9.78 -7.57 -6.15
N PRO A 192 10.66 -8.59 -6.26
CA PRO A 192 10.74 -9.66 -5.27
C PRO A 192 11.31 -9.15 -3.95
N ILE A 193 10.90 -9.78 -2.86
CA ILE A 193 11.39 -9.55 -1.50
C ILE A 193 12.01 -10.84 -0.98
N SER A 194 13.25 -10.77 -0.49
CA SER A 194 13.93 -11.88 0.16
C SER A 194 13.60 -11.95 1.65
N ILE A 195 13.46 -13.19 2.15
CA ILE A 195 13.43 -13.46 3.59
C ILE A 195 14.88 -13.57 4.07
N GLU A 196 15.23 -12.85 5.11
CA GLU A 196 16.55 -12.92 5.74
C GLU A 196 16.47 -13.57 7.10
N LYS A 197 17.63 -14.04 7.62
CA LYS A 197 17.69 -14.68 8.92
C LYS A 197 17.22 -13.71 10.01
N GLY A 198 16.20 -14.14 10.74
CA GLY A 198 15.62 -13.37 11.84
C GLY A 198 14.51 -12.42 11.44
N ASP A 199 14.15 -12.34 10.16
CA ASP A 199 13.02 -11.50 9.73
C ASP A 199 11.72 -11.88 10.45
N SER A 200 11.04 -10.88 10.96
CA SER A 200 9.66 -10.95 11.40
C SER A 200 8.70 -10.55 10.26
N ILE A 201 7.40 -10.76 10.43
CA ILE A 201 6.38 -10.23 9.50
C ILE A 201 6.44 -8.69 9.43
N SER A 202 6.80 -8.03 10.53
CA SER A 202 6.99 -6.57 10.55
C SER A 202 8.13 -6.14 9.65
N ASP A 203 9.28 -6.82 9.73
CA ASP A 203 10.45 -6.51 8.90
C ASP A 203 10.14 -6.73 7.41
N LEU A 204 9.42 -7.79 7.08
CA LEU A 204 8.98 -8.03 5.70
C LEU A 204 8.00 -6.95 5.22
N ARG A 205 7.13 -6.43 6.08
CA ARG A 205 6.25 -5.28 5.74
C ARG A 205 7.05 -4.01 5.48
N ASP A 206 8.09 -3.77 6.26
CA ASP A 206 8.99 -2.62 6.04
C ASP A 206 9.75 -2.78 4.71
N LYS A 207 10.25 -3.98 4.40
CA LYS A 207 10.85 -4.29 3.09
C LYS A 207 9.86 -4.06 1.94
N THR A 208 8.59 -4.44 2.09
CA THR A 208 7.56 -4.14 1.09
C THR A 208 7.28 -2.64 0.99
N GLY A 209 7.35 -1.89 2.08
CA GLY A 209 7.23 -0.43 2.10
C GLY A 209 8.32 0.26 1.29
N ILE A 210 9.57 -0.20 1.43
CA ILE A 210 10.71 0.28 0.63
C ILE A 210 10.49 -0.05 -0.86
N ALA A 211 10.15 -1.30 -1.18
CA ALA A 211 9.90 -1.72 -2.55
C ALA A 211 8.74 -0.95 -3.21
N ASN A 212 7.71 -0.55 -2.44
CA ASN A 212 6.63 0.30 -2.95
C ASN A 212 7.17 1.66 -3.44
N PHE A 213 8.07 2.28 -2.68
CA PHE A 213 8.64 3.58 -3.04
C PHE A 213 9.46 3.49 -4.33
N GLU A 214 10.34 2.49 -4.40
CA GLU A 214 11.17 2.24 -5.56
C GLU A 214 10.33 1.96 -6.80
N LEU A 215 9.36 1.03 -6.71
CA LEU A 215 8.47 0.68 -7.81
C LEU A 215 7.58 1.84 -8.28
N PHE A 216 7.06 2.65 -7.37
CA PHE A 216 6.32 3.84 -7.79
C PHE A 216 7.19 4.81 -8.57
N SER A 217 8.45 5.02 -8.12
CA SER A 217 9.39 5.87 -8.85
C SER A 217 9.72 5.30 -10.24
N GLU A 218 10.03 4.01 -10.33
CA GLU A 218 10.32 3.30 -11.59
C GLU A 218 9.14 3.41 -12.57
N VAL A 219 7.93 3.07 -12.13
CA VAL A 219 6.71 3.13 -12.96
C VAL A 219 6.41 4.54 -13.42
N LEU A 220 6.62 5.56 -12.58
CA LEU A 220 6.43 6.95 -12.98
C LEU A 220 7.49 7.40 -14.02
N ILE A 221 8.74 6.93 -13.92
CA ILE A 221 9.79 7.17 -14.91
C ILE A 221 9.40 6.52 -16.24
N ASP A 222 8.99 5.24 -16.21
CA ASP A 222 8.59 4.51 -17.41
C ASP A 222 7.40 5.17 -18.12
N PHE A 223 6.47 5.73 -17.37
CA PHE A 223 5.39 6.55 -17.94
C PHE A 223 5.90 7.81 -18.63
N LYS A 224 6.89 8.47 -18.05
CA LYS A 224 7.48 9.68 -18.65
C LYS A 224 8.26 9.41 -19.93
N THR A 225 8.89 8.25 -20.01
CA THR A 225 9.75 7.83 -21.13
C THR A 225 9.01 7.01 -22.18
N ASP A 226 7.70 6.80 -22.00
CA ASP A 226 6.85 5.95 -22.85
C ASP A 226 7.39 4.52 -23.02
N SER A 227 8.07 4.02 -21.98
CA SER A 227 8.66 2.67 -21.95
C SER A 227 7.82 1.66 -21.16
N LEU A 228 6.71 2.11 -20.56
CA LEU A 228 5.90 1.29 -19.68
C LEU A 228 5.23 0.13 -20.41
N THR A 229 5.50 -1.07 -19.96
CA THR A 229 4.77 -2.27 -20.39
C THR A 229 3.60 -2.57 -19.47
N ARG A 230 2.47 -3.01 -20.03
CA ARG A 230 1.28 -3.42 -19.29
C ARG A 230 0.97 -4.88 -19.55
N ARG A 231 0.89 -5.66 -18.48
CA ARG A 231 0.48 -7.06 -18.56
C ARG A 231 -0.95 -7.21 -18.03
N LYS A 232 -1.88 -7.54 -18.92
CA LYS A 232 -3.26 -7.81 -18.54
C LYS A 232 -3.36 -9.02 -17.63
N GLN A 233 -4.28 -8.97 -16.68
CA GLN A 233 -4.64 -10.11 -15.86
C GLN A 233 -5.93 -10.74 -16.43
N SER A 234 -5.99 -12.08 -16.46
CA SER A 234 -7.25 -12.79 -16.66
C SER A 234 -7.99 -12.91 -15.32
N PRO A 235 -9.31 -12.67 -15.27
CA PRO A 235 -10.09 -12.84 -14.04
C PRO A 235 -10.02 -14.26 -13.46
N GLU A 236 -9.81 -15.27 -14.31
CA GLU A 236 -9.73 -16.69 -13.92
C GLU A 236 -8.35 -17.05 -13.32
N MET A 237 -7.33 -16.20 -13.50
CA MET A 237 -6.00 -16.43 -12.96
C MET A 237 -5.93 -16.02 -11.49
N GLY A 238 -5.37 -16.90 -10.66
CA GLY A 238 -5.08 -16.65 -9.25
C GLY A 238 -6.31 -16.73 -8.34
N LEU A 239 -6.05 -16.54 -7.05
CA LEU A 239 -7.06 -16.62 -6.00
C LEU A 239 -7.16 -15.29 -5.25
N GLN A 240 -8.38 -14.97 -4.79
CA GLN A 240 -8.60 -13.85 -3.89
C GLN A 240 -8.55 -14.35 -2.45
N TYR A 241 -7.66 -13.76 -1.66
CA TYR A 241 -7.50 -14.04 -0.25
C TYR A 241 -8.19 -12.99 0.61
N PHE A 242 -8.66 -13.41 1.78
CA PHE A 242 -9.32 -12.56 2.75
C PHE A 242 -8.45 -12.38 3.99
N VAL A 243 -8.92 -11.60 4.96
CA VAL A 243 -8.22 -11.39 6.22
C VAL A 243 -7.90 -12.74 6.87
N MET A 244 -6.64 -12.97 7.17
CA MET A 244 -6.18 -14.22 7.78
C MET A 244 -6.61 -14.29 9.24
N HIS A 245 -7.16 -15.42 9.63
CA HIS A 245 -7.55 -15.67 11.02
C HIS A 245 -6.32 -15.63 11.95
N PRO A 246 -6.41 -15.05 13.17
CA PRO A 246 -5.27 -14.92 14.09
C PRO A 246 -4.50 -16.22 14.37
N ARG A 247 -5.21 -17.35 14.51
CA ARG A 247 -4.56 -18.67 14.71
C ARG A 247 -3.67 -19.09 13.54
N LEU A 248 -4.07 -18.76 12.31
CA LEU A 248 -3.23 -19.04 11.13
C LEU A 248 -2.01 -18.12 11.09
N ARG A 249 -2.13 -16.88 11.55
CA ARG A 249 -0.98 -15.96 11.66
C ARG A 249 0.11 -16.52 12.57
N SER A 250 -0.25 -17.11 13.72
CA SER A 250 0.72 -17.77 14.60
C SER A 250 1.44 -18.95 13.92
N CYS A 251 0.75 -19.65 12.99
CA CYS A 251 1.39 -20.67 12.17
C CYS A 251 2.36 -20.06 11.15
N VAL A 252 1.97 -18.94 10.52
CA VAL A 252 2.82 -18.19 9.57
C VAL A 252 4.09 -17.69 10.24
N GLU A 253 4.00 -17.12 11.44
CA GLU A 253 5.17 -16.65 12.19
C GLU A 253 6.14 -17.79 12.55
N ARG A 254 5.63 -18.97 12.90
CA ARG A 254 6.45 -20.15 13.14
C ARG A 254 7.15 -20.60 11.85
N LYS A 255 6.39 -20.72 10.76
CA LYS A 255 6.91 -21.08 9.45
C LYS A 255 7.97 -20.09 8.95
N LEU A 256 7.74 -18.79 9.15
CA LEU A 256 8.72 -17.76 8.80
C LEU A 256 10.03 -17.93 9.57
N ARG A 257 9.96 -18.24 10.87
CA ARG A 257 11.17 -18.54 11.67
C ARG A 257 11.94 -19.74 11.11
N ASP A 258 11.23 -20.81 10.74
CA ASP A 258 11.85 -22.00 10.16
C ASP A 258 12.52 -21.68 8.82
N MET A 259 11.81 -20.97 7.91
CA MET A 259 12.35 -20.51 6.63
C MET A 259 13.54 -19.56 6.79
N SER A 260 13.54 -18.71 7.81
CA SER A 260 14.64 -17.77 8.06
C SER A 260 15.85 -18.42 8.76
N ALA A 261 15.66 -19.57 9.41
CA ALA A 261 16.76 -20.33 10.04
C ALA A 261 17.52 -21.19 9.02
N ASP A 262 16.84 -21.68 7.98
CA ASP A 262 17.34 -22.70 7.03
C ASP A 262 17.89 -22.07 5.73
N LYS A 263 18.80 -21.08 5.85
CA LYS A 263 19.43 -20.41 4.68
C LYS A 263 20.48 -21.25 3.94
N SER A 264 20.53 -22.56 4.12
CA SER A 264 21.47 -23.42 3.37
C SER A 264 20.90 -24.01 2.08
N SER A 265 19.61 -23.90 1.81
CA SER A 265 19.01 -24.59 0.66
C SER A 265 17.61 -24.11 0.25
N ILE A 266 17.44 -22.97 -0.40
CA ILE A 266 16.32 -22.82 -1.34
C ILE A 266 16.77 -21.98 -2.53
N PRO A 267 17.10 -22.59 -3.69
CA PRO A 267 17.12 -21.87 -4.95
C PRO A 267 15.69 -21.47 -5.30
N ILE A 268 15.45 -20.19 -5.46
CA ILE A 268 14.20 -19.65 -5.99
C ILE A 268 14.17 -19.98 -7.48
N ASN A 269 13.53 -21.08 -7.85
CA ASN A 269 13.15 -21.36 -9.25
C ASN A 269 11.90 -20.57 -9.64
#